data_593d622115c5eee913ce4457b78cc38c
#
_entry.id   593d622115c5eee913ce4457b78cc38c
#
_cell.length_a   1.000
_cell.length_b   1.000
_cell.length_c   1.000
_cell.angle_alpha   90.00
_cell.angle_beta   90.00
_cell.angle_gamma   90.00
#
_symmetry.space_group_name_H-M   'P 1'
#
loop_
_entity.id
_entity.type
_entity.pdbx_description
1 polymer ?
#
loop_
_entity_poly.entity_id
_entity_poly.type
_entity_poly.pdbx_seq_one_letter_code
_entity_poly.pdbx_strand_id
1 'polypeptide(L)'
;MKTTAFALLFLLTLLGTNLSAQNRHYSDSHGNALNIGLGVGGYGGYYGYYGRSLPVFSINYEFGVANNFTLAPFATFVTYHDYYDGHGYRETIIPLGVKGSYYLDEAFGAGRDWDFYVAGSLGFSLVSSRWDDNYNSEVYYDRAQPLFLDGHFGVEYHLSNKVGLFLDLSTGVSTIGLAFH
;
A
#
# COMPACT_ATOMS: atom_id res chain seq x y z
N MET A 1 1.69 25.39 4.36
CA MET A 1 1.73 25.33 2.88
C MET A 1 3.13 25.15 2.26
N LYS A 2 4.24 25.54 2.90
CA LYS A 2 5.59 25.37 2.31
C LYS A 2 6.18 23.96 2.49
N THR A 3 5.78 23.24 3.52
CA THR A 3 6.26 21.87 3.81
C THR A 3 5.65 20.79 2.90
N THR A 4 4.41 20.96 2.44
CA THR A 4 3.75 20.03 1.52
C THR A 4 4.35 20.08 0.10
N ALA A 5 4.84 21.25 -0.33
CA ALA A 5 5.50 21.39 -1.63
C ALA A 5 6.86 20.66 -1.67
N PHE A 6 7.59 20.63 -0.57
CA PHE A 6 8.88 19.92 -0.47
C PHE A 6 8.72 18.40 -0.52
N ALA A 7 7.70 17.85 0.14
CA ALA A 7 7.41 16.41 0.09
C ALA A 7 7.00 15.95 -1.32
N LEU A 8 6.21 16.77 -2.01
CA LEU A 8 5.78 16.48 -3.39
C LEU A 8 6.97 16.57 -4.38
N LEU A 9 7.86 17.53 -4.18
CA LEU A 9 9.06 17.70 -5.01
C LEU A 9 10.06 16.55 -4.80
N PHE A 10 10.20 16.05 -3.58
CA PHE A 10 11.06 14.90 -3.26
C PHE A 10 10.50 13.61 -3.85
N LEU A 11 9.17 13.43 -3.86
CA LEU A 11 8.52 12.30 -4.51
C LEU A 11 8.69 12.34 -6.03
N LEU A 12 8.60 13.52 -6.65
CA LEU A 12 8.80 13.71 -8.10
C LEU A 12 10.26 13.50 -8.53
N THR A 13 11.24 13.80 -7.69
CA THR A 13 12.66 13.55 -8.01
C THR A 13 13.01 12.07 -7.95
N LEU A 14 12.34 11.27 -7.12
CA LEU A 14 12.48 9.81 -7.10
C LEU A 14 11.92 9.15 -8.37
N LEU A 15 10.92 9.74 -9.00
CA LEU A 15 10.34 9.26 -10.27
C LEU A 15 11.18 9.64 -11.50
N GLY A 16 12.11 10.60 -11.36
CA GLY A 16 12.89 11.15 -12.49
C GLY A 16 14.24 10.48 -12.77
N THR A 17 14.69 9.55 -11.94
CA THR A 17 15.91 8.82 -12.20
C THR A 17 15.62 7.67 -13.15
N ASN A 18 15.92 7.87 -14.45
CA ASN A 18 16.02 6.77 -15.41
C ASN A 18 17.15 5.85 -14.95
N LEU A 19 16.82 4.86 -14.14
CA LEU A 19 17.70 3.73 -13.87
C LEU A 19 17.76 2.92 -15.16
N SER A 20 18.78 3.21 -15.98
CA SER A 20 19.16 2.35 -17.07
C SER A 20 19.64 1.02 -16.48
N ALA A 21 18.74 0.08 -16.36
CA ALA A 21 19.07 -1.29 -15.98
C ALA A 21 19.95 -1.90 -17.08
N GLN A 22 21.21 -2.07 -16.77
CA GLN A 22 22.17 -2.73 -17.62
C GLN A 22 21.83 -4.21 -17.78
N ASN A 23 21.86 -4.66 -19.04
CA ASN A 23 21.99 -6.03 -19.54
C ASN A 23 21.28 -7.13 -18.76
N ARG A 24 20.09 -7.46 -19.22
CA ARG A 24 19.34 -8.64 -18.83
C ARG A 24 20.03 -9.91 -19.32
N HIS A 25 20.71 -10.59 -18.42
CA HIS A 25 20.78 -12.04 -18.48
C HIS A 25 19.38 -12.55 -18.13
N TYR A 26 18.88 -13.55 -18.84
CA TYR A 26 17.58 -14.17 -18.74
C TYR A 26 17.43 -14.80 -17.32
N SER A 27 17.05 -14.01 -16.38
CA SER A 27 16.64 -14.37 -15.02
C SER A 27 15.25 -13.79 -14.89
N ASP A 28 14.31 -14.55 -14.35
CA ASP A 28 12.94 -14.11 -14.07
C ASP A 28 12.97 -12.85 -13.20
N SER A 29 13.25 -11.70 -13.83
CA SER A 29 13.19 -10.43 -13.14
C SER A 29 11.73 -10.05 -13.07
N HIS A 30 11.17 -10.07 -11.87
CA HIS A 30 9.85 -9.51 -11.58
C HIS A 30 9.84 -8.09 -12.13
N GLY A 31 9.04 -7.91 -13.19
CA GLY A 31 8.99 -6.67 -13.95
C GLY A 31 8.30 -5.56 -13.18
N ASN A 32 8.13 -4.42 -13.86
CA ASN A 32 7.31 -3.35 -13.31
C ASN A 32 5.84 -3.75 -13.34
N ALA A 33 5.12 -3.55 -12.23
CA ALA A 33 3.70 -3.85 -12.13
C ALA A 33 2.93 -2.73 -11.44
N LEU A 34 1.77 -2.39 -11.98
CA LEU A 34 0.79 -1.54 -11.31
C LEU A 34 -0.24 -2.45 -10.62
N ASN A 35 -0.27 -2.44 -9.31
CA ASN A 35 -1.17 -3.24 -8.51
C ASN A 35 -2.33 -2.39 -7.99
N ILE A 36 -3.56 -2.83 -8.27
CA ILE A 36 -4.80 -2.19 -7.81
C ILE A 36 -5.62 -3.23 -7.07
N GLY A 37 -5.99 -2.97 -5.83
CA GLY A 37 -6.66 -3.94 -4.98
C GLY A 37 -7.73 -3.35 -4.09
N LEU A 38 -8.59 -4.25 -3.66
CA LEU A 38 -9.54 -4.04 -2.58
C LEU A 38 -9.11 -4.91 -1.41
N GLY A 39 -9.30 -4.41 -0.21
CA GLY A 39 -8.85 -5.14 0.98
C GLY A 39 -9.77 -4.96 2.16
N VAL A 40 -9.39 -5.67 3.19
CA VAL A 40 -9.97 -5.55 4.52
C VAL A 40 -8.82 -5.49 5.52
N GLY A 41 -9.00 -4.67 6.53
CA GLY A 41 -8.02 -4.56 7.60
C GLY A 41 -8.29 -3.34 8.45
N GLY A 42 -7.60 -3.28 9.53
CA GLY A 42 -7.63 -2.13 10.40
C GLY A 42 -6.21 -1.79 10.79
N TYR A 43 -5.84 -0.58 10.60
CA TYR A 43 -4.66 -0.02 11.26
C TYR A 43 -4.93 0.16 12.78
N GLY A 44 -5.83 -0.66 13.35
CA GLY A 44 -6.38 -0.52 14.69
C GLY A 44 -5.35 -0.54 15.80
N GLY A 45 -4.26 -1.27 15.62
CA GLY A 45 -3.15 -1.27 16.57
C GLY A 45 -2.43 0.07 16.64
N TYR A 46 -2.42 0.83 15.54
CA TYR A 46 -1.74 2.13 15.44
C TYR A 46 -2.67 3.32 15.69
N TYR A 47 -4.00 3.14 15.51
CA TYR A 47 -4.96 4.25 15.56
C TYR A 47 -6.05 4.10 16.65
N GLY A 48 -5.95 3.06 17.49
CA GLY A 48 -6.91 2.83 18.58
C GLY A 48 -8.26 2.24 18.15
N TYR A 49 -8.42 1.88 16.88
CA TYR A 49 -9.65 1.30 16.31
C TYR A 49 -9.64 -0.22 16.39
N TYR A 50 -9.63 -0.75 17.59
CA TYR A 50 -9.66 -2.20 17.81
C TYR A 50 -10.96 -2.81 17.29
N GLY A 51 -10.84 -3.78 16.37
CA GLY A 51 -11.92 -4.70 16.02
C GLY A 51 -12.78 -4.32 14.83
N ARG A 52 -12.44 -3.31 14.04
CA ARG A 52 -13.17 -2.98 12.80
C ARG A 52 -12.35 -3.35 11.57
N SER A 53 -12.87 -4.29 10.79
CA SER A 53 -12.40 -4.53 9.42
C SER A 53 -13.11 -3.55 8.49
N LEU A 54 -12.35 -2.66 7.87
CA LEU A 54 -12.88 -1.64 6.96
C LEU A 54 -12.55 -2.02 5.53
N PRO A 55 -13.45 -1.78 4.56
CA PRO A 55 -13.10 -1.89 3.15
C PRO A 55 -12.04 -0.85 2.81
N VAL A 56 -11.04 -1.28 2.08
CA VAL A 56 -9.85 -0.50 1.75
C VAL A 56 -9.63 -0.56 0.25
N PHE A 57 -9.32 0.56 -0.37
CA PHE A 57 -8.79 0.63 -1.73
C PHE A 57 -7.28 0.83 -1.66
N SER A 58 -6.52 0.03 -2.40
CA SER A 58 -5.06 0.09 -2.43
C SER A 58 -4.54 0.18 -3.85
N ILE A 59 -3.50 0.97 -4.03
CA ILE A 59 -2.74 1.08 -5.26
C ILE A 59 -1.25 1.11 -4.92
N ASN A 60 -0.45 0.36 -5.68
CA ASN A 60 1.01 0.47 -5.61
C ASN A 60 1.62 0.26 -7.00
N TYR A 61 2.81 0.81 -7.19
CA TYR A 61 3.61 0.59 -8.37
C TYR A 61 4.90 -0.09 -7.98
N GLU A 62 5.03 -1.33 -8.40
CA GLU A 62 6.15 -2.20 -8.10
C GLU A 62 7.21 -2.09 -9.19
N PHE A 63 8.49 -2.05 -8.82
CA PHE A 63 9.61 -2.08 -9.74
C PHE A 63 10.76 -2.94 -9.18
N GLY A 64 11.38 -3.71 -10.07
CA GLY A 64 12.51 -4.56 -9.73
C GLY A 64 13.76 -3.72 -9.42
N VAL A 65 14.41 -3.99 -8.29
CA VAL A 65 15.67 -3.34 -7.88
C VAL A 65 16.84 -4.32 -7.83
N ALA A 66 16.53 -5.61 -7.66
CA ALA A 66 17.51 -6.71 -7.73
C ALA A 66 16.80 -7.99 -8.18
N ASN A 67 17.58 -9.08 -8.40
CA ASN A 67 16.99 -10.38 -8.64
C ASN A 67 16.10 -10.74 -7.45
N ASN A 68 14.88 -11.16 -7.69
CA ASN A 68 13.91 -11.56 -6.68
C ASN A 68 13.55 -10.48 -5.65
N PHE A 69 13.94 -9.22 -5.83
CA PHE A 69 13.61 -8.13 -4.91
C PHE A 69 13.05 -6.91 -5.63
N THR A 70 11.91 -6.44 -5.15
CA THR A 70 11.20 -5.28 -5.69
C THR A 70 10.94 -4.24 -4.62
N LEU A 71 10.73 -3.01 -5.04
CA LEU A 71 10.21 -1.93 -4.21
C LEU A 71 8.92 -1.39 -4.83
N ALA A 72 7.97 -1.05 -3.98
CA ALA A 72 6.68 -0.53 -4.40
C ALA A 72 6.23 0.64 -3.50
N PRO A 73 6.33 1.89 -3.94
CA PRO A 73 5.57 2.97 -3.33
C PRO A 73 4.08 2.65 -3.41
N PHE A 74 3.36 2.88 -2.31
CA PHE A 74 1.94 2.58 -2.23
C PHE A 74 1.14 3.70 -1.60
N ALA A 75 -0.13 3.73 -1.95
CA ALA A 75 -1.16 4.52 -1.29
C ALA A 75 -2.39 3.64 -1.03
N THR A 76 -2.95 3.80 0.15
CA THR A 76 -4.16 3.09 0.56
C THR A 76 -5.20 4.12 0.97
N PHE A 77 -6.47 3.87 0.69
CA PHE A 77 -7.56 4.77 1.01
C PHE A 77 -8.62 4.05 1.84
N VAL A 78 -8.91 4.61 2.99
CA VAL A 78 -9.95 4.13 3.92
C VAL A 78 -10.83 5.30 4.30
N THR A 79 -12.13 5.12 4.25
CA THR A 79 -13.08 6.06 4.83
C THR A 79 -14.13 5.29 5.63
N TYR A 80 -14.49 5.80 6.79
CA TYR A 80 -15.56 5.25 7.60
C TYR A 80 -16.36 6.36 8.27
N HIS A 81 -17.56 5.98 8.71
CA HIS A 81 -18.48 6.83 9.41
C HIS A 81 -18.71 6.25 10.81
N ASP A 82 -18.64 7.07 11.82
CA ASP A 82 -18.92 6.68 13.20
C ASP A 82 -19.73 7.76 13.91
N TYR A 83 -20.22 7.45 15.11
CA TYR A 83 -21.01 8.36 15.93
C TYR A 83 -20.34 8.52 17.29
N TYR A 84 -20.24 9.76 17.74
CA TYR A 84 -19.79 10.10 19.08
C TYR A 84 -20.81 11.03 19.71
N ASP A 85 -21.35 10.66 20.87
CA ASP A 85 -22.35 11.43 21.64
C ASP A 85 -23.57 11.87 20.78
N GLY A 86 -24.04 10.99 19.89
CA GLY A 86 -25.17 11.26 18.98
C GLY A 86 -24.84 12.06 17.74
N HIS A 87 -23.59 12.51 17.57
CA HIS A 87 -23.10 13.25 16.41
C HIS A 87 -22.29 12.31 15.48
N GLY A 88 -22.66 12.32 14.18
CA GLY A 88 -21.93 11.58 13.15
C GLY A 88 -20.62 12.26 12.79
N TYR A 89 -19.55 11.48 12.60
CA TYR A 89 -18.33 11.97 12.03
C TYR A 89 -17.79 11.00 10.98
N ARG A 90 -17.14 11.57 9.97
CA ARG A 90 -16.45 10.82 8.92
C ARG A 90 -14.96 10.98 9.10
N GLU A 91 -14.25 9.85 9.09
CA GLU A 91 -12.80 9.84 9.11
C GLU A 91 -12.26 9.22 7.82
N THR A 92 -11.28 9.88 7.23
CA THR A 92 -10.56 9.42 6.04
C THR A 92 -9.10 9.25 6.43
N ILE A 93 -8.57 8.06 6.18
CA ILE A 93 -7.17 7.70 6.44
C ILE A 93 -6.52 7.33 5.12
N ILE A 94 -5.37 7.93 4.84
CA ILE A 94 -4.58 7.67 3.64
C ILE A 94 -3.18 7.25 4.06
N PRO A 95 -2.91 5.95 4.25
CA PRO A 95 -1.59 5.41 4.42
C PRO A 95 -0.77 5.55 3.15
N LEU A 96 0.46 6.03 3.30
CA LEU A 96 1.45 6.20 2.25
C LEU A 96 2.75 5.56 2.70
N GLY A 97 3.44 4.85 1.81
CA GLY A 97 4.69 4.20 2.18
C GLY A 97 5.39 3.51 1.03
N VAL A 98 6.33 2.67 1.41
CA VAL A 98 7.08 1.81 0.49
C VAL A 98 7.03 0.38 1.02
N LYS A 99 6.70 -0.56 0.15
CA LYS A 99 6.75 -2.00 0.37
C LYS A 99 7.99 -2.55 -0.33
N GLY A 100 8.79 -3.37 0.36
CA GLY A 100 9.86 -4.15 -0.24
C GLY A 100 9.47 -5.61 -0.24
N SER A 101 9.44 -6.26 -1.42
CA SER A 101 9.03 -7.65 -1.58
C SER A 101 10.22 -8.50 -2.03
N TYR A 102 10.35 -9.67 -1.42
CA TYR A 102 11.31 -10.69 -1.81
C TYR A 102 10.56 -11.92 -2.32
N TYR A 103 10.81 -12.28 -3.59
CA TYR A 103 10.16 -13.37 -4.29
C TYR A 103 10.82 -14.70 -3.99
N LEU A 104 10.01 -15.72 -3.76
CA LEU A 104 10.40 -17.06 -3.29
C LEU A 104 10.18 -18.16 -4.33
N ASP A 105 9.95 -17.81 -5.58
CA ASP A 105 9.52 -18.71 -6.65
C ASP A 105 10.52 -19.85 -6.86
N GLU A 106 11.82 -19.51 -6.84
CA GLU A 106 12.88 -20.51 -6.92
C GLU A 106 12.87 -21.48 -5.74
N ALA A 107 12.59 -20.98 -4.53
CA ALA A 107 12.59 -21.78 -3.31
C ALA A 107 11.42 -22.77 -3.25
N PHE A 108 10.27 -22.37 -3.82
CA PHE A 108 9.08 -23.23 -3.87
C PHE A 108 8.99 -24.06 -5.15
N GLY A 109 9.89 -23.86 -6.12
CA GLY A 109 9.78 -24.50 -7.43
C GLY A 109 8.47 -24.11 -8.12
N ALA A 110 8.03 -22.86 -7.89
CA ALA A 110 6.80 -22.35 -8.45
C ALA A 110 6.82 -22.42 -9.97
N GLY A 111 5.69 -22.79 -10.57
CA GLY A 111 5.53 -22.75 -12.02
C GLY A 111 5.52 -21.30 -12.51
N ARG A 112 5.68 -21.08 -13.80
CA ARG A 112 5.74 -19.74 -14.43
C ARG A 112 4.51 -18.86 -14.20
N ASP A 113 3.42 -19.47 -13.74
CA ASP A 113 2.13 -18.78 -13.56
C ASP A 113 1.93 -18.29 -12.11
N TRP A 114 2.86 -18.61 -11.19
CA TRP A 114 2.72 -18.32 -9.78
C TRP A 114 3.96 -17.64 -9.21
N ASP A 115 3.75 -16.50 -8.59
CA ASP A 115 4.76 -15.80 -7.80
C ASP A 115 4.37 -15.79 -6.33
N PHE A 116 5.31 -16.17 -5.47
CA PHE A 116 5.15 -16.12 -4.01
C PHE A 116 6.14 -15.13 -3.44
N TYR A 117 5.70 -14.26 -2.53
CA TYR A 117 6.59 -13.30 -1.91
C TYR A 117 6.33 -13.13 -0.42
N VAL A 118 7.38 -12.73 0.28
CA VAL A 118 7.31 -12.11 1.60
C VAL A 118 7.69 -10.65 1.45
N ALA A 119 7.05 -9.78 2.22
CA ALA A 119 7.34 -8.35 2.12
C ALA A 119 7.28 -7.65 3.48
N GLY A 120 7.93 -6.51 3.54
CA GLY A 120 7.80 -5.56 4.63
C GLY A 120 7.42 -4.19 4.07
N SER A 121 6.53 -3.49 4.73
CA SER A 121 6.19 -2.12 4.36
C SER A 121 6.44 -1.16 5.51
N LEU A 122 6.88 0.04 5.15
CA LEU A 122 7.10 1.16 6.07
C LEU A 122 6.37 2.38 5.51
N GLY A 123 5.64 3.08 6.37
CA GLY A 123 4.88 4.24 5.92
C GLY A 123 4.39 5.12 7.06
N PHE A 124 3.60 6.11 6.69
CA PHE A 124 2.88 7.00 7.59
C PHE A 124 1.46 7.23 7.03
N SER A 125 0.55 7.72 7.87
CA SER A 125 -0.82 7.96 7.44
C SER A 125 -1.20 9.42 7.59
N LEU A 126 -1.96 9.90 6.60
CA LEU A 126 -2.67 11.17 6.68
C LEU A 126 -4.08 10.86 7.17
N VAL A 127 -4.52 11.53 8.22
CA VAL A 127 -5.85 11.35 8.81
C VAL A 127 -6.59 12.67 8.76
N SER A 128 -7.81 12.65 8.24
CA SER A 128 -8.70 13.81 8.20
C SER A 128 -10.07 13.41 8.76
N SER A 129 -10.54 14.14 9.76
CA SER A 129 -11.82 13.90 10.43
C SER A 129 -12.77 15.07 10.20
N ARG A 130 -14.02 14.78 9.85
CA ARG A 130 -15.09 15.78 9.65
C ARG A 130 -16.36 15.38 10.38
N TRP A 131 -16.97 16.33 11.09
CA TRP A 131 -18.28 16.17 11.69
C TRP A 131 -19.39 16.44 10.68
N ASP A 132 -20.49 15.70 10.75
CA ASP A 132 -21.62 15.85 9.82
C ASP A 132 -22.49 17.05 10.18
N ASP A 133 -22.59 17.40 11.47
CA ASP A 133 -23.34 18.56 11.97
C ASP A 133 -22.39 19.71 12.30
N ASN A 134 -22.92 20.97 12.32
CA ASN A 134 -22.22 22.16 12.81
C ASN A 134 -21.97 22.09 14.34
N TYR A 135 -21.65 20.94 14.84
CA TYR A 135 -21.17 20.76 16.20
C TYR A 135 -19.86 21.52 16.32
N ASN A 136 -19.85 22.52 17.22
CA ASN A 136 -18.82 23.56 17.39
C ASN A 136 -17.40 22.96 17.34
N SER A 137 -16.89 22.85 16.13
CA SER A 137 -15.76 21.99 15.80
C SER A 137 -14.49 22.81 15.68
N GLU A 138 -13.97 23.24 16.80
CA GLU A 138 -12.56 23.64 16.87
C GLU A 138 -11.60 22.44 16.78
N VAL A 139 -12.13 21.24 16.54
CA VAL A 139 -11.34 20.00 16.51
C VAL A 139 -11.32 19.40 15.11
N TYR A 140 -10.80 20.15 14.15
CA TYR A 140 -10.28 19.57 12.92
C TYR A 140 -8.92 18.94 13.21
N TYR A 141 -8.87 17.64 13.31
CA TYR A 141 -7.60 16.93 13.42
C TYR A 141 -7.14 16.47 12.05
N ASP A 142 -6.46 17.33 11.31
CA ASP A 142 -5.58 16.88 10.25
C ASP A 142 -4.27 16.45 10.90
N ARG A 143 -4.05 15.16 11.03
CA ARG A 143 -2.84 14.62 11.66
C ARG A 143 -2.08 13.77 10.67
N ALA A 144 -0.76 13.96 10.63
CA ALA A 144 0.14 12.94 10.16
C ALA A 144 0.35 11.96 11.33
N GLN A 145 -0.05 10.71 11.16
CA GLN A 145 0.13 9.67 12.16
C GLN A 145 1.54 9.08 12.07
N PRO A 146 2.05 8.54 13.19
CA PRO A 146 3.41 8.04 13.25
C PRO A 146 3.67 6.92 12.23
N LEU A 147 4.93 6.64 12.03
CA LEU A 147 5.42 5.55 11.19
C LEU A 147 4.77 4.22 11.59
N PHE A 148 4.36 3.45 10.61
CA PHE A 148 3.92 2.06 10.78
C PHE A 148 4.86 1.11 10.02
N LEU A 149 4.90 -0.12 10.49
CA LEU A 149 5.64 -1.22 9.88
C LEU A 149 4.72 -2.44 9.81
N ASP A 150 4.55 -2.98 8.60
CA ASP A 150 3.75 -4.19 8.37
C ASP A 150 4.58 -5.28 7.70
N GLY A 151 4.28 -6.54 8.07
CA GLY A 151 4.77 -7.72 7.39
C GLY A 151 3.71 -8.27 6.45
N HIS A 152 4.14 -8.82 5.31
CA HIS A 152 3.26 -9.35 4.27
C HIS A 152 3.70 -10.73 3.82
N PHE A 153 2.72 -11.54 3.43
CA PHE A 153 2.89 -12.75 2.64
C PHE A 153 1.91 -12.69 1.47
N GLY A 154 2.43 -12.78 0.25
CA GLY A 154 1.60 -12.64 -0.93
C GLY A 154 1.81 -13.73 -1.95
N VAL A 155 0.81 -13.86 -2.80
CA VAL A 155 0.82 -14.73 -3.96
C VAL A 155 0.18 -14.00 -5.13
N GLU A 156 0.77 -14.16 -6.31
CA GLU A 156 0.21 -13.70 -7.58
C GLU A 156 0.05 -14.88 -8.52
N TYR A 157 -1.07 -14.91 -9.23
CA TYR A 157 -1.34 -15.83 -10.32
C TYR A 157 -1.43 -15.08 -11.64
N HIS A 158 -0.54 -15.37 -12.59
CA HIS A 158 -0.51 -14.76 -13.90
C HIS A 158 -1.63 -15.28 -14.78
N LEU A 159 -2.66 -14.46 -15.00
CA LEU A 159 -3.75 -14.74 -15.95
C LEU A 159 -3.26 -14.62 -17.40
N SER A 160 -2.26 -13.80 -17.63
CA SER A 160 -1.57 -13.56 -18.88
C SER A 160 -0.22 -12.88 -18.64
N ASN A 161 0.59 -12.70 -19.67
CA ASN A 161 1.86 -11.96 -19.60
C ASN A 161 1.71 -10.46 -19.21
N LYS A 162 0.48 -9.97 -19.07
CA LYS A 162 0.19 -8.56 -18.78
C LYS A 162 -0.69 -8.34 -17.57
N VAL A 163 -1.36 -9.38 -17.08
CA VAL A 163 -2.33 -9.26 -15.99
C VAL A 163 -2.19 -10.45 -15.06
N GLY A 164 -2.02 -10.17 -13.79
CA GLY A 164 -2.05 -11.10 -12.68
C GLY A 164 -3.20 -10.84 -11.72
N LEU A 165 -3.57 -11.84 -10.96
CA LEU A 165 -4.47 -11.77 -9.80
C LEU A 165 -3.61 -11.97 -8.56
N PHE A 166 -3.56 -11.00 -7.65
CA PHE A 166 -2.78 -11.12 -6.43
C PHE A 166 -3.65 -11.21 -5.18
N LEU A 167 -3.12 -11.89 -4.17
CA LEU A 167 -3.58 -11.90 -2.80
C LEU A 167 -2.40 -11.55 -1.89
N ASP A 168 -2.54 -10.50 -1.11
CA ASP A 168 -1.53 -10.02 -0.15
C ASP A 168 -2.13 -10.07 1.26
N LEU A 169 -1.62 -10.94 2.10
CA LEU A 169 -1.98 -11.06 3.51
C LEU A 169 -0.99 -10.24 4.34
N SER A 170 -1.49 -9.35 5.17
CA SER A 170 -0.68 -8.41 5.93
C SER A 170 -1.09 -8.34 7.39
N THR A 171 -0.14 -7.96 8.24
CA THR A 171 -0.42 -7.60 9.64
C THR A 171 -1.26 -6.33 9.77
N GLY A 172 -1.27 -5.49 8.73
CA GLY A 172 -2.09 -4.27 8.64
C GLY A 172 -3.33 -4.49 7.79
N VAL A 173 -3.21 -4.32 6.47
CA VAL A 173 -4.31 -4.44 5.50
C VAL A 173 -4.03 -5.56 4.52
N SER A 174 -4.89 -6.57 4.51
CA SER A 174 -4.84 -7.63 3.51
C SER A 174 -5.64 -7.24 2.28
N THR A 175 -5.09 -7.48 1.09
CA THR A 175 -5.69 -7.05 -0.17
C THR A 175 -5.75 -8.17 -1.20
N ILE A 176 -6.75 -8.10 -2.06
CA ILE A 176 -6.87 -8.89 -3.29
C ILE A 176 -7.07 -7.93 -4.46
N GLY A 177 -6.44 -8.20 -5.59
CA GLY A 177 -6.52 -7.27 -6.72
C GLY A 177 -5.89 -7.77 -8.00
N LEU A 178 -5.72 -6.85 -8.93
CA LEU A 178 -5.10 -7.09 -10.21
C LEU A 178 -3.73 -6.40 -10.30
N ALA A 179 -2.76 -7.13 -10.82
CA ALA A 179 -1.44 -6.65 -11.20
C ALA A 179 -1.40 -6.45 -12.72
N PHE A 180 -0.89 -5.32 -13.17
CA PHE A 180 -0.72 -4.97 -14.58
C PHE A 180 0.76 -4.78 -14.88
N HIS A 181 1.34 -5.72 -15.65
CA HIS A 181 2.75 -5.78 -16.04
C HIS A 181 3.07 -5.05 -17.33
#